data_1cd708e5f6c90b6975ace2a9790e3463
#
_entry.id   1cd708e5f6c90b6975ace2a9790e3463
#
_cell.length_a   1.000
_cell.length_b   1.000
_cell.length_c   1.000
_cell.angle_alpha   90.00
_cell.angle_beta   90.00
_cell.angle_gamma   90.00
#
_symmetry.space_group_name_H-M   'P 1'
#
loop_
_entity.id
_entity.type
_entity.pdbx_description
1 polymer ?
#
loop_
_entity_poly.entity_id
_entity_poly.type
_entity_poly.pdbx_seq_one_letter_code
_entity_poly.pdbx_strand_id
1 'polypeptide(L)'
;MNKVLLMILDGWGIGKHDKTDAIFNTPTPFMNSLSEKYPHAQLLTCGENVGLPDGQMGNSEVGHLNIGAGRVVNQDLVRINKACRDNSIMQNPEIVKAFTYARDNKKQVHFMGLVSDGGVHSSLEHLKKLCDVSKEFGIAKTFVHCFMDGRDTRSEEHTS
;
A
#
# COMPACT_ATOMS: atom_id res chain seq x y z
N MET A 1 5.33 -40.79 4.65
CA MET A 1 5.07 -39.35 4.59
C MET A 1 6.24 -38.65 3.92
N ASN A 2 6.01 -37.88 2.87
CA ASN A 2 7.04 -37.08 2.27
C ASN A 2 7.32 -35.87 3.19
N LYS A 3 8.59 -35.64 3.49
CA LYS A 3 9.01 -34.48 4.30
C LYS A 3 9.35 -33.33 3.36
N VAL A 4 8.97 -32.10 3.72
CA VAL A 4 9.25 -30.88 2.98
C VAL A 4 10.05 -29.95 3.88
N LEU A 5 11.09 -29.33 3.33
CA LEU A 5 11.85 -28.25 3.96
C LEU A 5 11.64 -26.98 3.15
N LEU A 6 11.09 -25.93 3.77
CA LEU A 6 11.12 -24.57 3.23
C LEU A 6 12.29 -23.84 3.87
N MET A 7 13.24 -23.37 3.05
CA MET A 7 14.37 -22.57 3.50
C MET A 7 14.24 -21.16 2.92
N ILE A 8 14.15 -20.15 3.79
CA ILE A 8 14.06 -18.73 3.41
C ILE A 8 15.41 -18.09 3.65
N LEU A 9 16.04 -17.61 2.59
CA LEU A 9 17.28 -16.85 2.64
C LEU A 9 16.91 -15.37 2.52
N ASP A 10 16.56 -14.77 3.65
CA ASP A 10 16.10 -13.38 3.71
C ASP A 10 17.22 -12.43 3.26
N GLY A 11 16.89 -11.48 2.37
CA GLY A 11 17.86 -10.60 1.74
C GLY A 11 18.65 -11.22 0.58
N TRP A 12 18.49 -12.51 0.28
CA TRP A 12 19.11 -13.13 -0.89
C TRP A 12 18.29 -12.87 -2.14
N GLY A 13 18.67 -11.86 -2.91
CA GLY A 13 17.94 -11.44 -4.10
C GLY A 13 18.82 -11.31 -5.34
N ILE A 14 18.18 -11.07 -6.47
CA ILE A 14 18.86 -10.74 -7.73
C ILE A 14 19.03 -9.23 -7.78
N GLY A 15 20.27 -8.77 -7.66
CA GLY A 15 20.63 -7.36 -7.64
C GLY A 15 20.96 -6.81 -9.03
N LYS A 16 21.70 -5.70 -9.06
CA LYS A 16 22.07 -5.00 -10.31
C LYS A 16 23.27 -5.59 -11.04
N HIS A 17 23.92 -6.60 -10.49
CA HIS A 17 25.14 -7.21 -11.00
C HIS A 17 26.30 -6.20 -11.17
N ASP A 18 26.36 -5.19 -10.31
CA ASP A 18 27.40 -4.19 -10.27
C ASP A 18 28.32 -4.37 -9.04
N LYS A 19 29.26 -3.46 -8.83
CA LYS A 19 30.20 -3.51 -7.70
C LYS A 19 29.54 -3.43 -6.31
N THR A 20 28.27 -3.03 -6.22
CA THR A 20 27.52 -2.93 -4.96
C THR A 20 26.74 -4.20 -4.65
N ASP A 21 26.67 -5.13 -5.57
CA ASP A 21 25.95 -6.41 -5.43
C ASP A 21 26.90 -7.46 -4.80
N ALA A 22 26.84 -7.60 -3.50
CA ALA A 22 27.71 -8.50 -2.76
C ALA A 22 27.49 -9.97 -3.14
N ILE A 23 26.26 -10.38 -3.44
CA ILE A 23 25.94 -11.76 -3.84
C ILE A 23 26.56 -12.07 -5.20
N PHE A 24 26.39 -11.16 -6.17
CA PHE A 24 26.96 -11.30 -7.50
C PHE A 24 28.51 -11.34 -7.49
N ASN A 25 29.12 -10.52 -6.65
CA ASN A 25 30.59 -10.41 -6.57
C ASN A 25 31.24 -11.49 -5.69
N THR A 26 30.47 -12.35 -5.03
CA THR A 26 30.97 -13.43 -4.18
C THR A 26 30.73 -14.78 -4.85
N PRO A 27 31.78 -15.65 -4.98
CA PRO A 27 31.58 -16.99 -5.53
C PRO A 27 30.61 -17.83 -4.69
N THR A 28 29.51 -18.23 -5.27
CA THR A 28 28.49 -19.08 -4.63
C THR A 28 28.19 -20.31 -5.49
N PRO A 29 29.18 -21.21 -5.72
CA PRO A 29 29.08 -22.27 -6.73
C PRO A 29 27.93 -23.25 -6.47
N PHE A 30 27.63 -23.53 -5.20
CA PHE A 30 26.52 -24.40 -4.87
C PHE A 30 25.17 -23.76 -5.21
N MET A 31 24.96 -22.50 -4.81
CA MET A 31 23.70 -21.78 -5.11
C MET A 31 23.52 -21.59 -6.62
N ASN A 32 24.56 -21.25 -7.34
CA ASN A 32 24.52 -21.13 -8.79
C ASN A 32 24.12 -22.45 -9.45
N SER A 33 24.66 -23.59 -8.96
CA SER A 33 24.32 -24.91 -9.48
C SER A 33 22.86 -25.32 -9.25
N LEU A 34 22.17 -24.75 -8.25
CA LEU A 34 20.76 -25.03 -8.01
C LEU A 34 19.87 -24.44 -9.11
N SER A 35 20.14 -23.21 -9.52
CA SER A 35 19.39 -22.56 -10.62
C SER A 35 19.61 -23.24 -11.98
N GLU A 36 20.74 -23.90 -12.18
CA GLU A 36 21.00 -24.68 -13.40
C GLU A 36 20.32 -26.07 -13.40
N LYS A 37 20.26 -26.70 -12.24
CA LYS A 37 19.84 -28.12 -12.13
C LYS A 37 18.37 -28.30 -11.79
N TYR A 38 17.73 -27.32 -11.19
CA TYR A 38 16.38 -27.45 -10.65
C TYR A 38 15.46 -26.36 -11.18
N PRO A 39 14.16 -26.61 -11.27
CA PRO A 39 13.19 -25.59 -11.63
C PRO A 39 13.26 -24.39 -10.67
N HIS A 40 13.24 -23.20 -11.22
CA HIS A 40 13.28 -21.94 -10.46
C HIS A 40 12.31 -20.92 -11.05
N ALA A 41 11.92 -19.95 -10.23
CA ALA A 41 11.12 -18.81 -10.61
C ALA A 41 11.59 -17.55 -9.88
N GLN A 42 11.25 -16.40 -10.42
CA GLN A 42 11.52 -15.10 -9.81
C GLN A 42 10.25 -14.51 -9.23
N LEU A 43 10.35 -13.90 -8.07
CA LEU A 43 9.27 -13.16 -7.42
C LEU A 43 9.66 -11.69 -7.36
N LEU A 44 8.68 -10.82 -7.61
CA LEU A 44 8.82 -9.39 -7.35
C LEU A 44 8.63 -9.14 -5.86
N THR A 45 9.50 -8.29 -5.30
CA THR A 45 9.61 -8.09 -3.85
C THR A 45 9.29 -6.68 -3.38
N CYS A 46 8.67 -5.85 -4.22
CA CYS A 46 8.37 -4.46 -3.91
C CYS A 46 6.99 -4.04 -4.42
N GLY A 47 6.51 -2.92 -3.94
CA GLY A 47 5.26 -2.30 -4.37
C GLY A 47 4.03 -3.19 -4.20
N GLU A 48 3.05 -3.03 -5.07
CA GLU A 48 1.78 -3.78 -4.99
C GLU A 48 1.95 -5.30 -5.14
N ASN A 49 3.09 -5.77 -5.67
CA ASN A 49 3.40 -7.20 -5.77
C ASN A 49 3.55 -7.88 -4.40
N VAL A 50 3.84 -7.11 -3.36
CA VAL A 50 3.94 -7.59 -1.98
C VAL A 50 2.94 -6.91 -1.05
N GLY A 51 1.98 -6.16 -1.60
CA GLY A 51 0.93 -5.48 -0.83
C GLY A 51 1.32 -4.14 -0.24
N LEU A 52 2.39 -3.52 -0.74
CA LEU A 52 2.84 -2.17 -0.39
C LEU A 52 2.46 -1.19 -1.51
N PRO A 53 2.40 0.13 -1.24
CA PRO A 53 2.26 1.14 -2.29
C PRO A 53 3.36 1.03 -3.35
N ASP A 54 3.04 1.42 -4.59
CA ASP A 54 4.02 1.46 -5.67
C ASP A 54 5.19 2.38 -5.30
N GLY A 55 6.38 1.96 -5.72
CA GLY A 55 7.63 2.65 -5.39
C GLY A 55 8.19 2.34 -4.00
N GLN A 56 7.43 1.68 -3.13
CA GLN A 56 7.92 1.24 -1.84
C GLN A 56 8.73 -0.05 -1.95
N MET A 57 9.93 -0.05 -1.37
CA MET A 57 10.77 -1.24 -1.26
C MET A 57 10.14 -2.24 -0.29
N GLY A 58 10.15 -3.52 -0.66
CA GLY A 58 9.70 -4.59 0.21
C GLY A 58 10.56 -4.73 1.47
N ASN A 59 10.01 -5.45 2.43
CA ASN A 59 10.71 -5.78 3.68
C ASN A 59 10.37 -7.20 4.13
N SER A 60 11.10 -7.69 5.12
CA SER A 60 10.95 -9.05 5.64
C SER A 60 9.55 -9.31 6.19
N GLU A 61 8.93 -8.32 6.86
CA GLU A 61 7.61 -8.47 7.48
C GLU A 61 6.54 -8.80 6.43
N VAL A 62 6.41 -7.98 5.38
CA VAL A 62 5.41 -8.23 4.34
C VAL A 62 5.74 -9.48 3.52
N GLY A 63 7.02 -9.78 3.29
CA GLY A 63 7.44 -10.98 2.59
C GLY A 63 7.03 -12.27 3.33
N HIS A 64 7.33 -12.36 4.61
CA HIS A 64 6.95 -13.50 5.44
C HIS A 64 5.43 -13.60 5.61
N LEU A 65 4.72 -12.46 5.74
CA LEU A 65 3.27 -12.45 5.80
C LEU A 65 2.65 -13.04 4.53
N ASN A 66 3.16 -12.67 3.35
CA ASN A 66 2.68 -13.18 2.07
C ASN A 66 2.96 -14.70 1.91
N ILE A 67 4.15 -15.15 2.31
CA ILE A 67 4.51 -16.57 2.31
C ILE A 67 3.57 -17.36 3.23
N GLY A 68 3.35 -16.87 4.46
CA GLY A 68 2.48 -17.53 5.42
C GLY A 68 1.01 -17.54 4.99
N ALA A 69 0.53 -16.49 4.34
CA ALA A 69 -0.84 -16.38 3.83
C ALA A 69 -1.06 -17.15 2.51
N GLY A 70 0.01 -17.52 1.79
CA GLY A 70 -0.07 -18.11 0.45
C GLY A 70 -0.65 -17.18 -0.61
N ARG A 71 -0.65 -15.89 -0.37
CA ARG A 71 -1.17 -14.84 -1.27
C ARG A 71 -0.59 -13.48 -0.90
N VAL A 72 -0.71 -12.52 -1.80
CA VAL A 72 -0.39 -11.11 -1.49
C VAL A 72 -1.42 -10.56 -0.50
N VAL A 73 -0.93 -10.04 0.63
CA VAL A 73 -1.73 -9.36 1.66
C VAL A 73 -1.54 -7.86 1.51
N ASN A 74 -2.53 -7.19 0.93
CA ASN A 74 -2.48 -5.74 0.77
C ASN A 74 -2.54 -5.04 2.14
N GLN A 75 -1.61 -4.14 2.38
CA GLN A 75 -1.64 -3.19 3.50
C GLN A 75 -2.85 -2.25 3.37
N ASP A 76 -3.28 -1.66 4.48
CA ASP A 76 -4.49 -0.83 4.49
C ASP A 76 -4.42 0.33 3.51
N LEU A 77 -3.27 1.00 3.39
CA LEU A 77 -3.06 2.08 2.43
C LEU A 77 -3.30 1.60 0.98
N VAL A 78 -2.78 0.43 0.62
CA VAL A 78 -2.99 -0.16 -0.72
C VAL A 78 -4.46 -0.54 -0.94
N ARG A 79 -5.13 -1.07 0.09
CA ARG A 79 -6.56 -1.39 0.03
C ARG A 79 -7.40 -0.16 -0.24
N ILE A 80 -7.12 0.95 0.46
CA ILE A 80 -7.82 2.22 0.27
C ILE A 80 -7.47 2.81 -1.10
N ASN A 81 -6.21 2.79 -1.52
CA ASN A 81 -5.79 3.24 -2.86
C ASN A 81 -6.58 2.52 -3.96
N LYS A 82 -6.71 1.19 -3.87
CA LYS A 82 -7.48 0.39 -4.82
C LYS A 82 -8.97 0.78 -4.80
N ALA A 83 -9.55 0.88 -3.60
CA ALA A 83 -10.95 1.27 -3.45
C ALA A 83 -11.26 2.68 -3.99
N CYS A 84 -10.29 3.59 -3.91
CA CYS A 84 -10.43 4.92 -4.52
C CYS A 84 -10.30 4.88 -6.04
N ARG A 85 -9.39 4.04 -6.59
CA ARG A 85 -9.17 3.91 -8.04
C ARG A 85 -10.34 3.24 -8.76
N ASP A 86 -10.89 2.17 -8.19
CA ASP A 86 -11.98 1.39 -8.80
C ASP A 86 -13.37 1.83 -8.36
N ASN A 87 -13.48 2.91 -7.58
CA ASN A 87 -14.71 3.46 -7.01
C ASN A 87 -15.41 2.54 -5.99
N SER A 88 -14.86 1.41 -5.61
CA SER A 88 -15.50 0.51 -4.63
C SER A 88 -15.64 1.14 -3.24
N ILE A 89 -14.90 2.22 -2.94
CA ILE A 89 -15.07 3.01 -1.72
C ILE A 89 -16.51 3.52 -1.55
N MET A 90 -17.21 3.81 -2.66
CA MET A 90 -18.63 4.23 -2.65
C MET A 90 -19.57 3.11 -2.21
N GLN A 91 -19.13 1.87 -2.23
CA GLN A 91 -19.90 0.70 -1.81
C GLN A 91 -19.58 0.29 -0.37
N ASN A 92 -18.64 0.99 0.30
CA ASN A 92 -18.34 0.71 1.69
C ASN A 92 -19.58 0.97 2.55
N PRO A 93 -20.06 -0.03 3.30
CA PRO A 93 -21.35 0.05 4.00
C PRO A 93 -21.40 1.18 5.04
N GLU A 94 -20.29 1.48 5.70
CA GLU A 94 -20.24 2.55 6.70
C GLU A 94 -20.26 3.94 6.03
N ILE A 95 -19.59 4.10 4.89
CA ILE A 95 -19.64 5.34 4.10
C ILE A 95 -21.05 5.55 3.55
N VAL A 96 -21.64 4.52 2.94
CA VAL A 96 -23.01 4.57 2.42
C VAL A 96 -23.99 4.94 3.52
N LYS A 97 -23.92 4.29 4.67
CA LYS A 97 -24.77 4.56 5.84
C LYS A 97 -24.64 6.00 6.32
N ALA A 98 -23.41 6.49 6.50
CA ALA A 98 -23.16 7.86 6.99
C ALA A 98 -23.67 8.92 6.02
N PHE A 99 -23.40 8.76 4.71
CA PHE A 99 -23.80 9.73 3.71
C PHE A 99 -25.31 9.69 3.42
N THR A 100 -25.89 8.50 3.40
CA THR A 100 -27.35 8.35 3.30
C THR A 100 -28.05 9.04 4.48
N TYR A 101 -27.57 8.80 5.69
CA TYR A 101 -28.11 9.48 6.87
C TYR A 101 -28.01 11.02 6.75
N ALA A 102 -26.83 11.53 6.36
CA ALA A 102 -26.61 12.96 6.23
C ALA A 102 -27.53 13.59 5.16
N ARG A 103 -27.65 12.94 4.00
CA ARG A 103 -28.54 13.39 2.91
C ARG A 103 -29.99 13.42 3.34
N ASP A 104 -30.49 12.30 3.84
CA ASP A 104 -31.93 12.14 4.12
C ASP A 104 -32.42 13.02 5.29
N ASN A 105 -31.51 13.32 6.22
CA ASN A 105 -31.77 14.21 7.35
C ASN A 105 -31.31 15.67 7.11
N LYS A 106 -30.86 16.02 5.90
CA LYS A 106 -30.36 17.36 5.55
C LYS A 106 -29.22 17.84 6.48
N LYS A 107 -28.34 16.92 6.85
CA LYS A 107 -27.18 17.19 7.72
C LYS A 107 -25.96 17.52 6.89
N GLN A 108 -24.97 18.11 7.55
CA GLN A 108 -23.65 18.40 6.99
C GLN A 108 -22.73 17.20 7.22
N VAL A 109 -21.74 17.03 6.36
CA VAL A 109 -20.64 16.07 6.53
C VAL A 109 -19.37 16.83 6.86
N HIS A 110 -18.66 16.35 7.86
CA HIS A 110 -17.37 16.91 8.29
C HIS A 110 -16.30 15.83 8.21
N PHE A 111 -15.33 16.02 7.33
CA PHE A 111 -14.09 15.23 7.32
C PHE A 111 -13.08 15.88 8.25
N MET A 112 -12.39 15.08 9.03
CA MET A 112 -11.40 15.57 9.98
C MET A 112 -10.19 14.63 9.94
N GLY A 113 -9.00 15.15 9.73
CA GLY A 113 -7.79 14.34 9.70
C GLY A 113 -6.57 15.06 9.17
N LEU A 114 -5.48 14.30 9.11
CA LEU A 114 -4.21 14.76 8.58
C LEU A 114 -4.33 15.00 7.07
N VAL A 115 -3.93 16.17 6.64
CA VAL A 115 -3.83 16.55 5.22
C VAL A 115 -2.35 16.61 4.87
N SER A 116 -1.90 15.61 4.10
CA SER A 116 -0.50 15.48 3.71
C SER A 116 -0.39 14.80 2.35
N ASP A 117 0.59 15.20 1.57
CA ASP A 117 1.03 14.58 0.32
C ASP A 117 2.17 13.56 0.53
N GLY A 118 2.68 13.43 1.74
CA GLY A 118 3.73 12.48 2.10
C GLY A 118 3.38 11.01 1.87
N GLY A 119 2.09 10.67 1.83
CA GLY A 119 1.63 9.32 1.46
C GLY A 119 1.96 8.22 2.49
N VAL A 120 2.30 8.60 3.73
CA VAL A 120 2.66 7.66 4.80
C VAL A 120 1.48 7.47 5.76
N HIS A 121 1.06 8.54 6.44
CA HIS A 121 -0.03 8.50 7.43
C HIS A 121 -1.35 9.04 6.88
N SER A 122 -1.34 9.68 5.73
CA SER A 122 -2.53 10.14 5.01
C SER A 122 -2.23 10.28 3.52
N SER A 123 -3.30 10.53 2.74
CA SER A 123 -3.19 10.80 1.30
C SER A 123 -4.21 11.85 0.89
N LEU A 124 -3.75 12.90 0.20
CA LEU A 124 -4.61 13.92 -0.40
C LEU A 124 -5.61 13.32 -1.40
N GLU A 125 -5.20 12.30 -2.14
CA GLU A 125 -6.07 11.62 -3.11
C GLU A 125 -7.25 10.92 -2.44
N HIS A 126 -7.04 10.35 -1.25
CA HIS A 126 -8.15 9.78 -0.47
C HIS A 126 -9.14 10.85 -0.03
N LEU A 127 -8.66 12.00 0.44
CA LEU A 127 -9.50 13.11 0.87
C LEU A 127 -10.29 13.68 -0.30
N LYS A 128 -9.63 13.94 -1.45
CA LYS A 128 -10.30 14.38 -2.68
C LYS A 128 -11.39 13.40 -3.09
N LYS A 129 -11.06 12.10 -3.09
CA LYS A 129 -12.03 11.05 -3.43
C LYS A 129 -13.24 11.04 -2.49
N LEU A 130 -13.04 11.20 -1.18
CA LEU A 130 -14.15 11.30 -0.22
C LEU A 130 -15.02 12.55 -0.45
N CYS A 131 -14.43 13.68 -0.84
CA CYS A 131 -15.16 14.87 -1.22
C CYS A 131 -16.01 14.64 -2.48
N ASP A 132 -15.46 13.95 -3.49
CA ASP A 132 -16.19 13.60 -4.70
C ASP A 132 -17.35 12.64 -4.38
N VAL A 133 -17.11 11.62 -3.57
CA VAL A 133 -18.14 10.69 -3.11
C VAL A 133 -19.26 11.42 -2.37
N SER A 134 -18.94 12.37 -1.49
CA SER A 134 -19.95 13.15 -0.78
C SER A 134 -20.83 13.96 -1.74
N LYS A 135 -20.22 14.51 -2.80
CA LYS A 135 -20.95 15.23 -3.86
C LYS A 135 -21.86 14.29 -4.66
N GLU A 136 -21.35 13.10 -5.01
CA GLU A 136 -22.13 12.08 -5.73
C GLU A 136 -23.33 11.57 -4.92
N PHE A 137 -23.20 11.50 -3.58
CA PHE A 137 -24.32 11.20 -2.67
C PHE A 137 -25.32 12.35 -2.50
N GLY A 138 -25.06 13.52 -3.10
CA GLY A 138 -25.93 14.68 -3.02
C GLY A 138 -25.89 15.42 -1.68
N ILE A 139 -24.75 15.36 -0.97
CA ILE A 139 -24.56 16.10 0.28
C ILE A 139 -24.47 17.60 -0.01
N ALA A 140 -25.37 18.39 0.58
CA ALA A 140 -25.48 19.82 0.30
C ALA A 140 -24.29 20.62 0.87
N LYS A 141 -23.71 20.19 1.99
CA LYS A 141 -22.59 20.87 2.64
C LYS A 141 -21.59 19.85 3.20
N THR A 142 -20.36 19.94 2.74
CA THR A 142 -19.23 19.15 3.22
C THR A 142 -18.11 20.08 3.66
N PHE A 143 -17.53 19.80 4.81
CA PHE A 143 -16.43 20.57 5.40
C PHE A 143 -15.24 19.67 5.65
N VAL A 144 -14.05 20.21 5.48
CA VAL A 144 -12.79 19.54 5.78
C VAL A 144 -12.07 20.31 6.89
N HIS A 145 -11.78 19.62 7.97
CA HIS A 145 -10.98 20.15 9.09
C HIS A 145 -9.57 19.57 8.94
N CYS A 146 -8.67 20.39 8.41
CA CYS A 146 -7.32 19.97 8.06
C CYS A 146 -6.40 20.02 9.29
N PHE A 147 -5.78 18.91 9.63
CA PHE A 147 -4.61 18.89 10.50
C PHE A 147 -3.39 18.86 9.59
N MET A 148 -2.55 19.91 9.71
CA MET A 148 -1.38 20.04 8.87
C MET A 148 -0.28 19.07 9.30
N ASP A 149 0.45 18.54 8.33
CA ASP A 149 1.61 17.69 8.59
C ASP A 149 2.82 18.56 9.03
N GLY A 150 3.74 17.94 9.71
CA GLY A 150 5.01 18.50 10.15
C GLY A 150 6.01 17.39 10.46
N ARG A 151 5.64 16.15 10.14
CA ARG A 151 6.44 14.95 10.38
C ARG A 151 6.97 14.34 9.09
N ASP A 152 6.07 14.05 8.14
CA ASP A 152 6.42 13.37 6.89
C ASP A 152 6.73 14.37 5.79
N THR A 153 6.11 15.56 5.85
CA THR A 153 6.37 16.70 4.98
C THR A 153 6.51 17.99 5.80
N ARG A 154 7.07 19.03 5.20
CA ARG A 154 7.13 20.34 5.84
C ARG A 154 5.74 20.98 5.87
N SER A 155 5.39 21.59 7.00
CA SER A 155 4.08 22.23 7.16
C SER A 155 3.83 23.40 6.20
N GLU A 156 4.90 24.09 5.76
CA GLU A 156 4.82 25.20 4.81
C GLU A 156 4.62 24.78 3.35
N GLU A 157 4.81 23.53 2.99
CA GLU A 157 4.61 23.02 1.62
C GLU A 157 3.12 22.95 1.21
N HIS A 158 2.22 23.10 2.17
CA HIS A 158 0.77 23.13 1.95
C HIS A 158 0.17 24.53 1.76
N THR A 159 0.98 25.56 1.73
CA THR A 159 0.53 26.96 1.66
C THR A 159 0.65 27.62 0.27
N SER A 160 1.00 26.85 -0.76
CA SER A 160 1.14 27.35 -2.15
C SER A 160 0.02 26.89 -3.06
#